data_fc9723abd8174acf0eb018b610e73096
#
_entry.id   fc9723abd8174acf0eb018b610e73096
#
_cell.length_a   1.000
_cell.length_b   1.000
_cell.length_c   1.000
_cell.angle_alpha   90.00
_cell.angle_beta   90.00
_cell.angle_gamma   90.00
#
_symmetry.space_group_name_H-M   'P 1'
#
loop_
_entity.id
_entity.type
_entity.pdbx_description
1 polymer ?
#
loop_
_entity_poly.entity_id
_entity_poly.type
_entity_poly.pdbx_seq_one_letter_code
_entity_poly.pdbx_strand_id
1 'polypeptide(L)'
;KQYFNWIKNLCSLDLGQSLSNGKPVWDNIMLALPKTLSVVFFSAILQVILVLSLGCITFLWKSKIINKLINLLCLIGVSIPSFYIAIILLDIFAVKWDLLSVAGNIGITNYLLPAITLGIFGASFYYPLFKDALDKENGEYYIMFFRANGLKEFTLFVKHILPNSIVKLIPNFFQSIGLMIANVAIVEGVFSIPGFGYLIVNSVINRDATMIHGLVFFLALFIALANIISDLINDLLIKERGD
;
A
#
# COMPACT_ATOMS: atom_id res chain seq x y z
N LYS A 1 28.56 -10.71 -22.08
CA LYS A 1 27.85 -11.88 -22.66
C LYS A 1 26.77 -12.42 -21.72
N GLN A 2 27.01 -12.64 -20.40
CA GLN A 2 26.04 -13.18 -19.45
C GLN A 2 24.81 -12.27 -19.32
N TYR A 3 24.99 -10.94 -19.17
CA TYR A 3 23.92 -9.97 -19.08
C TYR A 3 22.98 -9.99 -20.30
N PHE A 4 23.52 -10.00 -21.52
CA PHE A 4 22.71 -10.06 -22.74
C PHE A 4 21.93 -11.37 -22.87
N ASN A 5 22.53 -12.50 -22.49
CA ASN A 5 21.83 -13.79 -22.46
C ASN A 5 20.69 -13.78 -21.43
N TRP A 6 20.93 -13.19 -20.25
CA TRP A 6 19.91 -13.05 -19.22
C TRP A 6 18.72 -12.19 -19.70
N ILE A 7 18.97 -11.04 -20.34
CA ILE A 7 17.90 -10.22 -20.92
C ILE A 7 17.13 -10.99 -21.99
N LYS A 8 17.82 -11.71 -22.87
CA LYS A 8 17.16 -12.52 -23.91
C LYS A 8 16.24 -13.57 -23.30
N ASN A 9 16.71 -14.29 -22.29
CA ASN A 9 15.93 -15.29 -21.57
C ASN A 9 14.74 -14.65 -20.85
N LEU A 10 14.95 -13.48 -20.23
CA LEU A 10 13.89 -12.71 -19.58
C LEU A 10 12.77 -12.31 -20.55
N CYS A 11 13.11 -11.88 -21.78
CA CYS A 11 12.12 -11.58 -22.82
C CYS A 11 11.32 -12.81 -23.25
N SER A 12 11.87 -14.01 -23.04
CA SER A 12 11.21 -15.30 -23.29
C SER A 12 10.50 -15.86 -22.05
N LEU A 13 10.41 -15.07 -20.95
CA LEU A 13 9.90 -15.47 -19.62
C LEU A 13 10.66 -16.66 -19.00
N ASP A 14 11.88 -16.92 -19.47
CA ASP A 14 12.77 -17.90 -18.87
C ASP A 14 13.64 -17.22 -17.81
N LEU A 15 13.25 -17.38 -16.56
CA LEU A 15 13.97 -16.87 -15.40
C LEU A 15 15.05 -17.83 -14.88
N GLY A 16 15.21 -18.98 -15.53
CA GLY A 16 16.10 -20.04 -15.11
C GLY A 16 15.53 -20.91 -13.99
N GLN A 17 16.41 -21.71 -13.40
CA GLN A 17 16.07 -22.62 -12.30
C GLN A 17 16.67 -22.13 -10.99
N SER A 18 15.93 -22.33 -9.90
CA SER A 18 16.38 -22.10 -8.54
C SER A 18 17.55 -23.01 -8.21
N LEU A 19 18.61 -22.43 -7.68
CA LEU A 19 19.82 -23.18 -7.27
C LEU A 19 19.56 -24.01 -6.00
N SER A 20 18.55 -23.65 -5.21
CA SER A 20 18.27 -24.32 -3.94
C SER A 20 17.34 -25.53 -4.08
N ASN A 21 16.35 -25.49 -4.98
CA ASN A 21 15.35 -26.56 -5.11
C ASN A 21 15.24 -27.14 -6.53
N GLY A 22 16.00 -26.64 -7.51
CA GLY A 22 16.03 -27.11 -8.89
C GLY A 22 14.78 -26.88 -9.72
N LYS A 23 13.74 -26.20 -9.13
CA LYS A 23 12.50 -25.89 -9.85
C LYS A 23 12.62 -24.60 -10.66
N PRO A 24 11.82 -24.42 -11.72
CA PRO A 24 11.75 -23.16 -12.43
C PRO A 24 11.44 -22.00 -11.47
N VAL A 25 12.17 -20.91 -11.62
CA VAL A 25 11.95 -19.69 -10.81
C VAL A 25 10.54 -19.15 -11.01
N TRP A 26 10.03 -19.21 -12.24
CA TRP A 26 8.67 -18.84 -12.59
C TRP A 26 7.62 -19.54 -11.73
N ASP A 27 7.71 -20.86 -11.56
CA ASP A 27 6.74 -21.65 -10.80
C ASP A 27 6.72 -21.26 -9.31
N ASN A 28 7.91 -21.05 -8.73
CA ASN A 28 8.03 -20.59 -7.35
C ASN A 28 7.39 -19.20 -7.15
N ILE A 29 7.59 -18.29 -8.12
CA ILE A 29 7.01 -16.95 -8.12
C ILE A 29 5.48 -17.03 -8.23
N MET A 30 4.95 -17.81 -9.16
CA MET A 30 3.50 -17.96 -9.35
C MET A 30 2.78 -18.57 -8.13
N LEU A 31 3.46 -19.42 -7.36
CA LEU A 31 2.93 -19.96 -6.10
C LEU A 31 2.92 -18.93 -4.96
N ALA A 32 3.86 -18.00 -4.95
CA ALA A 32 3.96 -16.95 -3.94
C ALA A 32 3.09 -15.73 -4.25
N LEU A 33 2.92 -15.41 -5.52
CA LEU A 33 2.23 -14.20 -6.02
C LEU A 33 0.84 -13.98 -5.41
N PRO A 34 -0.07 -14.98 -5.37
CA PRO A 34 -1.41 -14.77 -4.81
C PRO A 34 -1.37 -14.34 -3.33
N LYS A 35 -0.40 -14.83 -2.55
CA LYS A 35 -0.26 -14.52 -1.13
C LYS A 35 0.18 -13.06 -0.93
N THR A 36 1.20 -12.63 -1.67
CA THR A 36 1.66 -11.24 -1.68
C THR A 36 0.56 -10.29 -2.12
N LEU A 37 -0.14 -10.62 -3.22
CA LEU A 37 -1.26 -9.80 -3.71
C LEU A 37 -2.41 -9.73 -2.70
N SER A 38 -2.69 -10.82 -1.97
CA SER A 38 -3.70 -10.82 -0.91
C SER A 38 -3.32 -9.86 0.23
N VAL A 39 -2.06 -9.89 0.70
CA VAL A 39 -1.58 -8.94 1.71
C VAL A 39 -1.75 -7.51 1.22
N VAL A 40 -1.28 -7.19 0.01
CA VAL A 40 -1.37 -5.84 -0.56
C VAL A 40 -2.83 -5.41 -0.72
N PHE A 41 -3.71 -6.28 -1.20
CA PHE A 41 -5.13 -6.01 -1.40
C PHE A 41 -5.84 -5.65 -0.08
N PHE A 42 -5.69 -6.49 0.95
CA PHE A 42 -6.30 -6.21 2.26
C PHE A 42 -5.70 -4.96 2.91
N SER A 43 -4.40 -4.71 2.73
CA SER A 43 -3.74 -3.50 3.20
C SER A 43 -4.28 -2.25 2.52
N ALA A 44 -4.49 -2.29 1.21
CA ALA A 44 -5.04 -1.18 0.44
C ALA A 44 -6.48 -0.85 0.85
N ILE A 45 -7.32 -1.86 1.08
CA ILE A 45 -8.68 -1.67 1.61
C ILE A 45 -8.62 -0.99 2.98
N LEU A 46 -7.79 -1.49 3.89
CA LEU A 46 -7.68 -0.91 5.23
C LEU A 46 -7.13 0.52 5.17
N GLN A 47 -6.15 0.80 4.32
CA GLN A 47 -5.65 2.14 4.08
C GLN A 47 -6.78 3.10 3.67
N VAL A 48 -7.61 2.70 2.69
CA VAL A 48 -8.73 3.54 2.22
C VAL A 48 -9.71 3.81 3.35
N ILE A 49 -10.08 2.78 4.12
CA ILE A 49 -10.99 2.91 5.25
C ILE A 49 -10.42 3.88 6.29
N LEU A 50 -9.16 3.74 6.67
CA LEU A 50 -8.50 4.61 7.64
C LEU A 50 -8.42 6.05 7.14
N VAL A 51 -7.96 6.27 5.91
CA VAL A 51 -7.80 7.62 5.35
C VAL A 51 -9.13 8.33 5.25
N LEU A 52 -10.16 7.67 4.72
CA LEU A 52 -11.50 8.28 4.61
C LEU A 52 -12.09 8.58 5.99
N SER A 53 -11.97 7.66 6.95
CA SER A 53 -12.46 7.85 8.32
C SER A 53 -11.77 9.02 8.99
N LEU A 54 -10.43 9.09 8.94
CA LEU A 54 -9.65 10.19 9.51
C LEU A 54 -9.97 11.53 8.83
N GLY A 55 -10.11 11.55 7.50
CA GLY A 55 -10.49 12.73 6.74
C GLY A 55 -11.89 13.24 7.11
N CYS A 56 -12.87 12.33 7.22
CA CYS A 56 -14.20 12.68 7.70
C CYS A 56 -14.17 13.27 9.11
N ILE A 57 -13.47 12.63 10.05
CA ILE A 57 -13.34 13.09 11.43
C ILE A 57 -12.75 14.50 11.47
N THR A 58 -11.62 14.72 10.79
CA THR A 58 -10.92 16.01 10.85
C THR A 58 -11.68 17.14 10.15
N PHE A 59 -12.42 16.82 9.09
CA PHE A 59 -13.23 17.81 8.38
C PHE A 59 -14.49 18.21 9.16
N LEU A 60 -15.23 17.23 9.70
CA LEU A 60 -16.51 17.47 10.36
C LEU A 60 -16.35 18.10 11.76
N TRP A 61 -15.35 17.63 12.52
CA TRP A 61 -15.17 18.15 13.90
C TRP A 61 -14.42 19.47 13.97
N LYS A 62 -13.73 19.91 12.93
CA LYS A 62 -13.00 21.19 12.83
C LYS A 62 -12.13 21.53 14.07
N SER A 63 -11.76 20.53 14.87
CA SER A 63 -10.97 20.70 16.10
C SER A 63 -9.49 20.80 15.79
N LYS A 64 -8.86 21.91 16.18
CA LYS A 64 -7.40 22.09 16.02
C LYS A 64 -6.59 21.04 16.79
N ILE A 65 -7.09 20.57 17.94
CA ILE A 65 -6.42 19.57 18.78
C ILE A 65 -6.45 18.20 18.08
N ILE A 66 -7.63 17.79 17.57
CA ILE A 66 -7.80 16.52 16.86
C ILE A 66 -6.93 16.50 15.60
N ASN A 67 -6.97 17.56 14.80
CA ASN A 67 -6.13 17.68 13.60
C ASN A 67 -4.65 17.57 13.93
N LYS A 68 -4.18 18.24 14.99
CA LYS A 68 -2.78 18.19 15.43
C LYS A 68 -2.40 16.78 15.90
N LEU A 69 -3.28 16.11 16.64
CA LEU A 69 -3.05 14.74 17.12
C LEU A 69 -2.96 13.74 15.97
N ILE A 70 -3.91 13.78 15.03
CA ILE A 70 -3.91 12.87 13.87
C ILE A 70 -2.69 13.11 13.00
N ASN A 71 -2.31 14.36 12.73
CA ASN A 71 -1.10 14.67 11.99
C ASN A 71 0.17 14.14 12.70
N LEU A 72 0.23 14.25 14.03
CA LEU A 72 1.33 13.70 14.82
C LEU A 72 1.39 12.18 14.73
N LEU A 73 0.23 11.50 14.83
CA LEU A 73 0.15 10.04 14.67
C LEU A 73 0.59 9.59 13.28
N CYS A 74 0.18 10.31 12.23
CA CYS A 74 0.63 10.03 10.86
C CYS A 74 2.15 10.25 10.71
N LEU A 75 2.68 11.32 11.27
CA LEU A 75 4.13 11.58 11.27
C LEU A 75 4.91 10.44 11.95
N ILE A 76 4.44 9.99 13.11
CA ILE A 76 5.02 8.84 13.83
C ILE A 76 4.91 7.58 12.96
N GLY A 77 3.75 7.32 12.36
CA GLY A 77 3.50 6.14 11.54
C GLY A 77 4.39 6.04 10.30
N VAL A 78 4.74 7.16 9.68
CA VAL A 78 5.71 7.19 8.56
C VAL A 78 7.14 7.08 9.05
N SER A 79 7.45 7.61 10.24
CA SER A 79 8.82 7.62 10.78
C SER A 79 9.24 6.24 11.31
N ILE A 80 8.29 5.40 11.71
CA ILE A 80 8.56 4.05 12.21
C ILE A 80 8.66 3.09 11.02
N PRO A 81 9.75 2.30 10.90
CA PRO A 81 9.84 1.27 9.87
C PRO A 81 8.69 0.27 9.95
N SER A 82 8.11 -0.12 8.80
CA SER A 82 6.95 -1.02 8.74
C SER A 82 7.19 -2.37 9.43
N PHE A 83 8.40 -2.91 9.33
CA PHE A 83 8.76 -4.17 10.00
C PHE A 83 8.72 -4.05 11.52
N TYR A 84 9.05 -2.88 12.08
CA TYR A 84 9.00 -2.68 13.53
C TYR A 84 7.55 -2.63 14.03
N ILE A 85 6.66 -1.99 13.26
CA ILE A 85 5.20 -2.05 13.51
C ILE A 85 4.73 -3.50 13.45
N ALA A 86 5.18 -4.28 12.45
CA ALA A 86 4.86 -5.69 12.29
C ALA A 86 5.25 -6.51 13.54
N ILE A 87 6.48 -6.33 14.04
CA ILE A 87 6.97 -7.02 15.23
C ILE A 87 6.15 -6.67 16.49
N ILE A 88 5.83 -5.38 16.68
CA ILE A 88 5.00 -4.94 17.82
C ILE A 88 3.60 -5.57 17.76
N LEU A 89 2.97 -5.55 16.58
CA LEU A 89 1.64 -6.14 16.41
C LEU A 89 1.66 -7.66 16.64
N LEU A 90 2.70 -8.33 16.15
CA LEU A 90 2.88 -9.76 16.38
C LEU A 90 3.06 -10.07 17.86
N ASP A 91 3.92 -9.33 18.57
CA ASP A 91 4.14 -9.51 20.01
C ASP A 91 2.86 -9.31 20.82
N ILE A 92 2.10 -8.25 20.51
CA ILE A 92 0.87 -7.95 21.26
C ILE A 92 -0.24 -8.95 20.93
N PHE A 93 -0.56 -9.14 19.65
CA PHE A 93 -1.77 -9.88 19.25
C PHE A 93 -1.57 -11.39 19.16
N ALA A 94 -0.38 -11.85 18.83
CA ALA A 94 -0.10 -13.28 18.70
C ALA A 94 0.58 -13.86 19.96
N VAL A 95 1.54 -13.14 20.57
CA VAL A 95 2.31 -13.68 21.69
C VAL A 95 1.64 -13.38 23.03
N LYS A 96 1.27 -12.10 23.29
CA LYS A 96 0.73 -11.72 24.61
C LYS A 96 -0.75 -12.02 24.76
N TRP A 97 -1.54 -11.79 23.72
CA TRP A 97 -3.00 -11.95 23.79
C TRP A 97 -3.49 -13.27 23.20
N ASP A 98 -2.65 -14.01 22.47
CA ASP A 98 -2.98 -15.28 21.79
C ASP A 98 -4.28 -15.22 20.96
N LEU A 99 -4.54 -14.02 20.39
CA LEU A 99 -5.76 -13.78 19.62
C LEU A 99 -5.65 -14.22 18.16
N LEU A 100 -4.43 -14.27 17.61
CA LEU A 100 -4.18 -14.54 16.21
C LEU A 100 -3.02 -15.52 16.05
N SER A 101 -3.28 -16.66 15.46
CA SER A 101 -2.23 -17.65 15.16
C SER A 101 -1.39 -17.17 13.98
N VAL A 102 -0.07 -17.17 14.13
CA VAL A 102 0.91 -16.79 13.10
C VAL A 102 1.34 -18.02 12.30
N ALA A 103 1.15 -19.22 12.80
CA ALA A 103 1.61 -20.46 12.17
C ALA A 103 0.49 -21.50 12.09
N GLY A 104 0.35 -22.12 10.92
CA GLY A 104 -0.30 -23.41 10.79
C GLY A 104 -1.56 -23.50 9.91
N ASN A 105 -2.49 -22.58 9.92
CA ASN A 105 -3.64 -22.61 9.00
C ASN A 105 -3.64 -21.36 8.13
N ILE A 106 -3.54 -21.55 6.82
CA ILE A 106 -3.61 -20.46 5.83
C ILE A 106 -5.09 -20.04 5.70
N GLY A 107 -5.56 -19.30 6.72
CA GLY A 107 -6.87 -18.67 6.72
C GLY A 107 -6.78 -17.15 6.46
N ILE A 108 -7.92 -16.52 6.23
CA ILE A 108 -8.02 -15.05 6.07
C ILE A 108 -7.41 -14.31 7.28
N THR A 109 -7.49 -14.90 8.47
CA THR A 109 -6.95 -14.35 9.72
C THR A 109 -5.45 -14.10 9.67
N ASN A 110 -4.69 -14.90 8.92
CA ASN A 110 -3.23 -14.76 8.81
C ASN A 110 -2.81 -13.51 8.02
N TYR A 111 -3.70 -12.98 7.18
CA TYR A 111 -3.46 -11.75 6.44
C TYR A 111 -3.83 -10.48 7.23
N LEU A 112 -4.53 -10.62 8.38
CA LEU A 112 -5.05 -9.49 9.13
C LEU A 112 -3.94 -8.60 9.71
N LEU A 113 -2.98 -9.17 10.44
CA LEU A 113 -1.87 -8.42 11.03
C LEU A 113 -0.94 -7.78 9.97
N PRO A 114 -0.51 -8.50 8.94
CA PRO A 114 0.21 -7.90 7.81
C PRO A 114 -0.56 -6.75 7.16
N ALA A 115 -1.87 -6.94 6.94
CA ALA A 115 -2.73 -5.91 6.36
C ALA A 115 -2.84 -4.68 7.26
N ILE A 116 -2.98 -4.86 8.58
CA ILE A 116 -2.99 -3.77 9.56
C ILE A 116 -1.65 -3.03 9.53
N THR A 117 -0.54 -3.75 9.50
CA THR A 117 0.81 -3.16 9.45
C THR A 117 0.98 -2.24 8.25
N LEU A 118 0.77 -2.77 7.04
CA LEU A 118 0.94 -2.01 5.80
C LEU A 118 -0.17 -0.97 5.60
N GLY A 119 -1.39 -1.26 6.06
CA GLY A 119 -2.53 -0.35 6.01
C GLY A 119 -2.31 0.90 6.88
N ILE A 120 -1.79 0.74 8.09
CA ILE A 120 -1.43 1.86 8.97
C ILE A 120 -0.28 2.66 8.35
N PHE A 121 0.77 1.99 7.87
CA PHE A 121 1.89 2.65 7.21
C PHE A 121 1.42 3.45 5.99
N GLY A 122 0.65 2.83 5.11
CA GLY A 122 0.09 3.48 3.92
C GLY A 122 -0.87 4.63 4.28
N ALA A 123 -1.74 4.44 5.27
CA ALA A 123 -2.65 5.48 5.74
C ALA A 123 -1.90 6.69 6.32
N SER A 124 -0.82 6.44 7.06
CA SER A 124 0.02 7.50 7.62
C SER A 124 0.70 8.36 6.55
N PHE A 125 1.08 7.75 5.43
CA PHE A 125 1.64 8.44 4.27
C PHE A 125 0.54 9.18 3.47
N TYR A 126 -0.61 8.54 3.26
CA TYR A 126 -1.63 8.99 2.33
C TYR A 126 -2.61 10.01 2.95
N TYR A 127 -2.86 9.93 4.26
CA TYR A 127 -3.79 10.84 4.94
C TYR A 127 -3.42 12.33 4.83
N PRO A 128 -2.15 12.77 5.00
CA PRO A 128 -1.79 14.18 4.83
C PRO A 128 -2.11 14.71 3.44
N LEU A 129 -1.91 13.90 2.39
CA LEU A 129 -2.25 14.26 1.01
C LEU A 129 -3.77 14.42 0.84
N PHE A 130 -4.55 13.52 1.47
CA PHE A 130 -6.00 13.60 1.47
C PHE A 130 -6.51 14.83 2.20
N LYS A 131 -5.93 15.13 3.36
CA LYS A 131 -6.27 16.31 4.14
C LYS A 131 -6.02 17.61 3.35
N ASP A 132 -4.88 17.70 2.68
CA ASP A 132 -4.53 18.84 1.81
C ASP A 132 -5.53 18.98 0.64
N ALA A 133 -5.91 17.88 0.01
CA ALA A 133 -6.93 17.89 -1.05
C ALA A 133 -8.30 18.34 -0.54
N LEU A 134 -8.72 17.88 0.65
CA LEU A 134 -9.97 18.34 1.30
C LEU A 134 -9.94 19.84 1.62
N ASP A 135 -8.84 20.32 2.16
CA ASP A 135 -8.69 21.73 2.51
C ASP A 135 -8.67 22.63 1.27
N LYS A 136 -7.98 22.22 0.20
CA LYS A 136 -7.98 22.93 -1.09
C LYS A 136 -9.39 22.99 -1.71
N GLU A 137 -10.07 21.84 -1.76
CA GLU A 137 -11.43 21.79 -2.31
C GLU A 137 -12.42 22.62 -1.51
N ASN A 138 -12.30 22.62 -0.18
CA ASN A 138 -13.13 23.45 0.70
C ASN A 138 -12.94 24.95 0.48
N GLY A 139 -11.78 25.38 -0.04
CA GLY A 139 -11.45 26.77 -0.38
C GLY A 139 -11.91 27.23 -1.76
N GLU A 140 -12.44 26.35 -2.60
CA GLU A 140 -12.87 26.66 -3.97
C GLU A 140 -14.05 27.66 -3.99
N TYR A 141 -14.05 28.54 -5.00
CA TYR A 141 -15.08 29.60 -5.12
C TYR A 141 -16.49 29.05 -5.21
N TYR A 142 -16.71 27.94 -5.92
CA TYR A 142 -18.04 27.34 -6.03
C TYR A 142 -18.55 26.79 -4.70
N ILE A 143 -17.66 26.29 -3.83
CA ILE A 143 -18.03 25.86 -2.47
C ILE A 143 -18.44 27.06 -1.60
N MET A 144 -17.71 28.18 -1.72
CA MET A 144 -18.09 29.43 -1.04
C MET A 144 -19.45 29.95 -1.52
N PHE A 145 -19.71 29.86 -2.82
CA PHE A 145 -21.00 30.23 -3.40
C PHE A 145 -22.15 29.36 -2.85
N PHE A 146 -22.00 28.05 -2.84
CA PHE A 146 -23.02 27.16 -2.28
C PHE A 146 -23.24 27.39 -0.79
N ARG A 147 -22.17 27.67 -0.04
CA ARG A 147 -22.26 28.03 1.38
C ARG A 147 -23.02 29.32 1.61
N ALA A 148 -22.79 30.36 0.78
CA ALA A 148 -23.48 31.62 0.83
C ALA A 148 -24.99 31.47 0.50
N ASN A 149 -25.34 30.49 -0.35
CA ASN A 149 -26.74 30.14 -0.67
C ASN A 149 -27.40 29.22 0.38
N GLY A 150 -26.78 29.03 1.55
CA GLY A 150 -27.39 28.32 2.68
C GLY A 150 -27.30 26.80 2.65
N LEU A 151 -26.48 26.20 1.78
CA LEU A 151 -26.25 24.74 1.82
C LEU A 151 -25.56 24.36 3.14
N LYS A 152 -26.07 23.29 3.75
CA LYS A 152 -25.51 22.75 5.00
C LYS A 152 -24.10 22.19 4.79
N GLU A 153 -23.21 22.42 5.75
CA GLU A 153 -21.79 21.94 5.70
C GLU A 153 -21.66 20.45 5.42
N PHE A 154 -22.52 19.62 6.03
CA PHE A 154 -22.52 18.17 5.78
C PHE A 154 -22.89 17.84 4.32
N THR A 155 -23.85 18.55 3.73
CA THR A 155 -24.25 18.36 2.33
C THR A 155 -23.13 18.80 1.39
N LEU A 156 -22.48 19.94 1.67
CA LEU A 156 -21.32 20.42 0.92
C LEU A 156 -20.18 19.39 0.98
N PHE A 157 -19.90 18.85 2.16
CA PHE A 157 -18.86 17.85 2.34
C PHE A 157 -19.14 16.59 1.52
N VAL A 158 -20.30 15.95 1.71
CA VAL A 158 -20.59 14.63 1.10
C VAL A 158 -20.81 14.72 -0.40
N LYS A 159 -21.46 15.81 -0.89
CA LYS A 159 -21.84 15.90 -2.30
C LYS A 159 -20.81 16.58 -3.19
N HIS A 160 -19.96 17.42 -2.63
CA HIS A 160 -19.03 18.24 -3.43
C HIS A 160 -17.58 18.08 -2.99
N ILE A 161 -17.24 18.33 -1.74
CA ILE A 161 -15.85 18.37 -1.30
C ILE A 161 -15.22 16.96 -1.33
N LEU A 162 -15.87 15.99 -0.70
CA LEU A 162 -15.34 14.62 -0.59
C LEU A 162 -15.15 13.94 -1.95
N PRO A 163 -16.17 13.91 -2.85
CA PRO A 163 -16.00 13.25 -4.16
C PRO A 163 -14.90 13.89 -5.00
N ASN A 164 -14.85 15.22 -5.07
CA ASN A 164 -13.84 15.93 -5.85
C ASN A 164 -12.43 15.75 -5.28
N SER A 165 -12.30 15.68 -3.94
CA SER A 165 -11.03 15.40 -3.29
C SER A 165 -10.56 13.97 -3.55
N ILE A 166 -11.45 12.97 -3.55
CA ILE A 166 -11.11 11.58 -3.85
C ILE A 166 -10.58 11.46 -5.28
N VAL A 167 -11.25 12.06 -6.26
CA VAL A 167 -10.82 12.01 -7.66
C VAL A 167 -9.40 12.55 -7.83
N LYS A 168 -9.07 13.66 -7.15
CA LYS A 168 -7.72 14.26 -7.18
C LYS A 168 -6.63 13.35 -6.59
N LEU A 169 -7.01 12.36 -5.81
CA LEU A 169 -6.09 11.49 -5.07
C LEU A 169 -5.94 10.09 -5.65
N ILE A 170 -6.73 9.73 -6.66
CA ILE A 170 -6.63 8.41 -7.30
C ILE A 170 -5.20 8.11 -7.77
N PRO A 171 -4.45 9.04 -8.42
CA PRO A 171 -3.07 8.79 -8.80
C PRO A 171 -2.19 8.44 -7.58
N ASN A 172 -2.26 9.24 -6.53
CA ASN A 172 -1.49 9.03 -5.31
C ASN A 172 -1.81 7.69 -4.61
N PHE A 173 -3.05 7.20 -4.76
CA PHE A 173 -3.44 5.88 -4.25
C PHE A 173 -2.64 4.76 -4.94
N PHE A 174 -2.54 4.79 -6.27
CA PHE A 174 -1.73 3.80 -7.00
C PHE A 174 -0.24 3.90 -6.66
N GLN A 175 0.27 5.11 -6.46
CA GLN A 175 1.63 5.30 -5.96
C GLN A 175 1.83 4.68 -4.57
N SER A 176 0.84 4.80 -3.66
CA SER A 176 0.91 4.18 -2.34
C SER A 176 0.89 2.65 -2.39
N ILE A 177 0.20 2.05 -3.37
CA ILE A 177 0.27 0.61 -3.63
C ILE A 177 1.70 0.19 -4.01
N GLY A 178 2.38 0.96 -4.85
CA GLY A 178 3.79 0.73 -5.17
C GLY A 178 4.69 0.71 -3.93
N LEU A 179 4.48 1.67 -3.00
CA LEU A 179 5.18 1.69 -1.71
C LEU A 179 4.83 0.50 -0.82
N MET A 180 3.58 0.04 -0.81
CA MET A 180 3.18 -1.17 -0.08
C MET A 180 3.89 -2.41 -0.65
N ILE A 181 3.97 -2.55 -1.97
CA ILE A 181 4.67 -3.65 -2.64
C ILE A 181 6.16 -3.65 -2.25
N ALA A 182 6.79 -2.49 -2.17
CA ALA A 182 8.18 -2.39 -1.72
C ALA A 182 8.37 -2.85 -0.27
N ASN A 183 7.40 -2.59 0.61
CA ASN A 183 7.45 -2.95 2.02
C ASN A 183 6.92 -4.36 2.33
N VAL A 184 6.08 -4.94 1.46
CA VAL A 184 5.43 -6.22 1.71
C VAL A 184 6.44 -7.34 1.92
N ALA A 185 7.56 -7.31 1.21
CA ALA A 185 8.60 -8.32 1.30
C ALA A 185 9.12 -8.51 2.74
N ILE A 186 9.33 -7.40 3.45
CA ILE A 186 9.84 -7.44 4.83
C ILE A 186 8.73 -7.87 5.79
N VAL A 187 7.51 -7.37 5.60
CA VAL A 187 6.37 -7.70 6.46
C VAL A 187 5.98 -9.18 6.34
N GLU A 188 5.96 -9.74 5.12
CA GLU A 188 5.74 -11.18 4.91
C GLU A 188 6.79 -12.04 5.63
N GLY A 189 8.05 -11.60 5.64
CA GLY A 189 9.11 -12.27 6.39
C GLY A 189 8.82 -12.33 7.89
N VAL A 190 8.36 -11.23 8.49
CA VAL A 190 8.02 -11.16 9.92
C VAL A 190 6.86 -12.09 10.27
N PHE A 191 5.82 -12.14 9.45
CA PHE A 191 4.64 -12.97 9.67
C PHE A 191 4.75 -14.39 9.08
N SER A 192 5.91 -14.77 8.56
CA SER A 192 6.16 -16.08 7.95
C SER A 192 5.15 -16.44 6.83
N ILE A 193 4.66 -15.45 6.11
CA ILE A 193 3.79 -15.65 4.96
C ILE A 193 4.65 -16.08 3.78
N PRO A 194 4.41 -17.25 3.16
CA PRO A 194 5.23 -17.75 2.06
C PRO A 194 4.89 -17.03 0.73
N GLY A 195 5.08 -15.71 0.72
CA GLY A 195 4.98 -14.81 -0.41
C GLY A 195 6.36 -14.43 -0.96
N PHE A 196 6.44 -13.33 -1.69
CA PHE A 196 7.68 -12.85 -2.30
C PHE A 196 8.77 -12.54 -1.27
N GLY A 197 8.40 -11.92 -0.15
CA GLY A 197 9.35 -11.57 0.90
C GLY A 197 9.99 -12.78 1.54
N TYR A 198 9.17 -13.76 1.87
CA TYR A 198 9.66 -15.03 2.40
C TYR A 198 10.62 -15.73 1.42
N LEU A 199 10.27 -15.76 0.12
CA LEU A 199 11.13 -16.31 -0.91
C LEU A 199 12.46 -15.54 -1.04
N ILE A 200 12.44 -14.19 -0.96
CA ILE A 200 13.65 -13.37 -1.02
C ILE A 200 14.57 -13.72 0.15
N VAL A 201 14.06 -13.71 1.39
CA VAL A 201 14.85 -14.01 2.59
C VAL A 201 15.47 -15.41 2.49
N ASN A 202 14.68 -16.42 2.15
CA ASN A 202 15.18 -17.79 1.98
C ASN A 202 16.20 -17.90 0.86
N SER A 203 16.00 -17.21 -0.26
CA SER A 203 16.95 -17.24 -1.38
C SER A 203 18.28 -16.58 -1.03
N VAL A 204 18.26 -15.51 -0.20
CA VAL A 204 19.48 -14.89 0.32
C VAL A 204 20.23 -15.85 1.24
N ILE A 205 19.52 -16.49 2.18
CA ILE A 205 20.12 -17.47 3.11
C ILE A 205 20.73 -18.64 2.34
N ASN A 206 20.04 -19.15 1.31
CA ASN A 206 20.49 -20.28 0.49
C ASN A 206 21.43 -19.85 -0.66
N ARG A 207 21.76 -18.57 -0.77
CA ARG A 207 22.60 -18.00 -1.86
C ARG A 207 22.07 -18.32 -3.26
N ASP A 208 20.74 -18.35 -3.41
CA ASP A 208 20.08 -18.63 -4.68
C ASP A 208 19.96 -17.33 -5.51
N ALA A 209 21.02 -17.00 -6.20
CA ALA A 209 21.10 -15.78 -7.00
C ALA A 209 20.03 -15.73 -8.11
N THR A 210 19.73 -16.86 -8.73
CA THR A 210 18.74 -16.94 -9.82
C THR A 210 17.36 -16.58 -9.32
N MET A 211 16.94 -17.14 -8.17
CA MET A 211 15.66 -16.81 -7.53
C MET A 211 15.60 -15.34 -7.11
N ILE A 212 16.66 -14.80 -6.51
CA ILE A 212 16.72 -13.40 -6.08
C ILE A 212 16.52 -12.47 -7.29
N HIS A 213 17.22 -12.72 -8.41
CA HIS A 213 17.07 -11.90 -9.62
C HIS A 213 15.62 -11.91 -10.16
N GLY A 214 14.99 -13.09 -10.20
CA GLY A 214 13.60 -13.22 -10.64
C GLY A 214 12.63 -12.45 -9.72
N LEU A 215 12.75 -12.61 -8.41
CA LEU A 215 11.89 -11.94 -7.43
C LEU A 215 12.05 -10.42 -7.45
N VAL A 216 13.29 -9.93 -7.49
CA VAL A 216 13.58 -8.48 -7.57
C VAL A 216 13.03 -7.90 -8.86
N PHE A 217 13.16 -8.60 -9.98
CA PHE A 217 12.58 -8.18 -11.25
C PHE A 217 11.05 -8.04 -11.16
N PHE A 218 10.35 -9.03 -10.59
CA PHE A 218 8.89 -8.96 -10.45
C PHE A 218 8.44 -7.86 -9.49
N LEU A 219 9.14 -7.65 -8.36
CA LEU A 219 8.83 -6.53 -7.47
C LEU A 219 9.00 -5.18 -8.18
N ALA A 220 10.11 -5.01 -8.90
CA ALA A 220 10.36 -3.80 -9.68
C ALA A 220 9.28 -3.59 -10.76
N LEU A 221 8.86 -4.67 -11.43
CA LEU A 221 7.79 -4.63 -12.43
C LEU A 221 6.45 -4.18 -11.82
N PHE A 222 6.05 -4.74 -10.67
CA PHE A 222 4.80 -4.33 -10.00
C PHE A 222 4.84 -2.89 -9.53
N ILE A 223 5.97 -2.43 -8.97
CA ILE A 223 6.14 -1.02 -8.57
C ILE A 223 6.05 -0.11 -9.81
N ALA A 224 6.73 -0.47 -10.90
CA ALA A 224 6.68 0.29 -12.14
C ALA A 224 5.26 0.36 -12.73
N LEU A 225 4.52 -0.76 -12.73
CA LEU A 225 3.14 -0.80 -13.18
C LEU A 225 2.23 0.08 -12.33
N ALA A 226 2.37 0.04 -11.00
CA ALA A 226 1.60 0.91 -10.12
C ALA A 226 1.87 2.40 -10.39
N ASN A 227 3.13 2.78 -10.62
CA ASN A 227 3.50 4.16 -10.98
C ASN A 227 2.98 4.57 -12.36
N ILE A 228 3.11 3.71 -13.38
CA ILE A 228 2.57 3.98 -14.73
C ILE A 228 1.05 4.19 -14.67
N ILE A 229 0.32 3.37 -13.92
CA ILE A 229 -1.13 3.53 -13.74
C ILE A 229 -1.41 4.87 -13.05
N SER A 230 -0.65 5.23 -12.01
CA SER A 230 -0.75 6.52 -11.34
C SER A 230 -0.59 7.69 -12.32
N ASP A 231 0.47 7.66 -13.14
CA ASP A 231 0.78 8.73 -14.09
C ASP A 231 -0.29 8.84 -15.17
N LEU A 232 -0.73 7.72 -15.76
CA LEU A 232 -1.80 7.70 -16.77
C LEU A 232 -3.11 8.27 -16.22
N ILE A 233 -3.49 7.93 -14.99
CA ILE A 233 -4.71 8.48 -14.37
C ILE A 233 -4.54 9.98 -14.11
N ASN A 234 -3.37 10.41 -13.67
CA ASN A 234 -3.09 11.83 -13.44
C ASN A 234 -3.21 12.64 -14.74
N ASP A 235 -2.65 12.14 -15.83
CA ASP A 235 -2.72 12.79 -17.15
C ASP A 235 -4.16 12.91 -17.67
N LEU A 236 -4.97 11.85 -17.48
CA LEU A 236 -6.39 11.87 -17.84
C LEU A 236 -7.17 12.91 -17.01
N LEU A 237 -6.93 12.99 -15.70
CA LEU A 237 -7.60 13.95 -14.81
C LEU A 237 -7.20 15.41 -15.11
N ILE A 238 -5.96 15.65 -15.53
CA ILE A 238 -5.50 17.00 -15.94
C ILE A 238 -6.16 17.42 -17.24
N LYS A 239 -6.26 16.52 -18.21
CA LYS A 239 -6.87 16.79 -19.51
C LYS A 239 -8.36 17.14 -19.41
N GLU A 240 -9.11 16.44 -18.58
CA GLU A 240 -10.54 16.74 -18.32
C GLU A 240 -10.78 18.10 -17.62
N ARG A 241 -9.75 18.69 -17.02
CA ARG A 241 -9.85 20.00 -16.34
C ARG A 241 -9.36 21.16 -17.19
N GLY A 242 -8.67 20.88 -18.27
CA GLY A 242 -8.13 21.91 -19.19
C GLY A 242 -9.08 22.28 -20.33
N ASP A 243 -10.17 21.52 -20.50
CA ASP A 243 -11.30 21.80 -21.38
C ASP A 243 -12.48 22.40 -20.57
#